data_8643edbbf218214ffb941d36af094a72
#
_entry.id   8643edbbf218214ffb941d36af094a72
#
_cell.length_a   1.000
_cell.length_b   1.000
_cell.length_c   1.000
_cell.angle_alpha   90.00
_cell.angle_beta   90.00
_cell.angle_gamma   90.00
#
_symmetry.space_group_name_H-M   'P 1'
#
loop_
_entity.id
_entity.type
_entity.pdbx_description
1 polymer ?
#
loop_
_entity_poly.entity_id
_entity_poly.type
_entity_poly.pdbx_seq_one_letter_code
_entity_poly.pdbx_strand_id
1 'polypeptide(L)'
;MRYQNVRLEAFAYTLPDEIVTSDDIEERLRPVYERLHLPVGRLELMTGIRERRFFPVGTRPGDISAQTAKKAIEQSGIPLESFGALIHGSVCRDQLEPATACGVHSAAGLPRSCAVLDVSN
;
A
#
# COMPACT_ATOMS: atom_id res chain seq x y z
N MET A 1 -15.71 16.41 13.43
CA MET A 1 -14.98 17.56 12.86
C MET A 1 -15.51 17.78 11.45
N ARG A 2 -15.85 19.01 11.08
CA ARG A 2 -16.33 19.33 9.72
C ARG A 2 -15.37 20.33 9.11
N TYR A 3 -14.84 20.00 7.94
CA TYR A 3 -13.97 20.88 7.16
C TYR A 3 -14.81 21.58 6.08
N GLN A 4 -14.57 22.87 5.85
CA GLN A 4 -15.29 23.65 4.84
C GLN A 4 -14.49 23.83 3.54
N ASN A 5 -13.16 23.77 3.63
CA ASN A 5 -12.25 24.09 2.53
C ASN A 5 -11.25 22.93 2.23
N VAL A 6 -11.66 21.71 2.52
CA VAL A 6 -10.84 20.50 2.26
C VAL A 6 -11.64 19.56 1.39
N ARG A 7 -11.03 19.05 0.35
CA ARG A 7 -11.60 18.04 -0.55
C ARG A 7 -10.58 16.97 -0.90
N LEU A 8 -11.05 15.79 -1.26
CA LEU A 8 -10.27 14.77 -1.92
C LEU A 8 -10.22 15.11 -3.41
N GLU A 9 -9.03 15.42 -3.93
CA GLU A 9 -8.87 15.87 -5.31
C GLU A 9 -8.74 14.69 -6.27
N ALA A 10 -7.88 13.74 -5.96
CA ALA A 10 -7.65 12.54 -6.75
C ALA A 10 -7.22 11.38 -5.87
N PHE A 11 -7.40 10.16 -6.37
CA PHE A 11 -6.82 8.96 -5.79
C PHE A 11 -6.42 7.98 -6.89
N ALA A 12 -5.39 7.20 -6.63
CA ALA A 12 -4.93 6.16 -7.54
C ALA A 12 -4.57 4.88 -6.78
N TYR A 13 -4.47 3.80 -7.52
CA TYR A 13 -4.04 2.52 -6.98
C TYR A 13 -3.14 1.79 -7.98
N THR A 14 -2.37 0.85 -7.47
CA THR A 14 -1.57 -0.08 -8.26
C THR A 14 -1.83 -1.48 -7.75
N LEU A 15 -2.37 -2.34 -8.61
CA LEU A 15 -2.66 -3.73 -8.28
C LEU A 15 -1.65 -4.63 -8.97
N PRO A 16 -1.14 -5.65 -8.28
CA PRO A 16 -0.35 -6.71 -8.90
C PRO A 16 -1.23 -7.66 -9.73
N ASP A 17 -0.61 -8.39 -10.65
CA ASP A 17 -1.32 -9.30 -11.57
C ASP A 17 -1.62 -10.67 -10.92
N GLU A 18 -0.77 -11.13 -10.00
CA GLU A 18 -0.94 -12.42 -9.35
C GLU A 18 -2.18 -12.44 -8.45
N ILE A 19 -3.14 -13.29 -8.78
CA ILE A 19 -4.32 -13.55 -7.95
C ILE A 19 -4.02 -14.74 -7.06
N VAL A 20 -4.25 -14.58 -5.75
CA VAL A 20 -4.10 -15.63 -4.74
C VAL A 20 -5.42 -15.78 -3.99
N THR A 21 -6.02 -16.95 -4.08
CA THR A 21 -7.29 -17.25 -3.42
C THR A 21 -7.09 -17.56 -1.93
N SER A 22 -8.16 -17.49 -1.15
CA SER A 22 -8.13 -17.95 0.25
C SER A 22 -7.82 -19.44 0.33
N ASP A 23 -8.30 -20.23 -0.62
CA ASP A 23 -8.00 -21.66 -0.70
C ASP A 23 -6.52 -21.94 -0.96
N ASP A 24 -5.88 -21.16 -1.85
CA ASP A 24 -4.42 -21.25 -2.09
C ASP A 24 -3.61 -20.97 -0.82
N ILE A 25 -4.07 -20.02 -0.01
CA ILE A 25 -3.41 -19.70 1.27
C ILE A 25 -3.63 -20.81 2.28
N GLU A 26 -4.83 -21.34 2.40
CA GLU A 26 -5.13 -22.45 3.29
C GLU A 26 -4.34 -23.71 2.90
N GLU A 27 -4.18 -23.94 1.60
CA GLU A 27 -3.33 -25.04 1.11
C GLU A 27 -1.86 -24.86 1.54
N ARG A 28 -1.31 -23.65 1.43
CA ARG A 28 0.06 -23.33 1.91
C ARG A 28 0.17 -23.50 3.44
N LEU A 29 -0.93 -23.30 4.16
CA LEU A 29 -1.01 -23.43 5.62
C LEU A 29 -1.52 -24.80 6.08
N ARG A 30 -1.70 -25.77 5.18
CA ARG A 30 -2.24 -27.12 5.47
C ARG A 30 -1.65 -27.74 6.75
N PRO A 31 -0.31 -27.79 6.97
CA PRO A 31 0.23 -28.40 8.18
C PRO A 31 -0.22 -27.71 9.48
N VAL A 32 -0.53 -26.41 9.42
CA VAL A 32 -1.04 -25.66 10.56
C VAL A 32 -2.52 -26.00 10.79
N TYR A 33 -3.31 -26.06 9.71
CA TYR A 33 -4.72 -26.40 9.73
C TYR A 33 -4.96 -27.80 10.31
N GLU A 34 -4.17 -28.78 9.86
CA GLU A 34 -4.22 -30.15 10.38
C GLU A 34 -3.86 -30.22 11.87
N ARG A 35 -2.75 -29.56 12.27
CA ARG A 35 -2.31 -29.55 13.68
C ARG A 35 -3.33 -28.91 14.60
N LEU A 36 -4.04 -27.86 14.16
CA LEU A 36 -5.02 -27.12 14.95
C LEU A 36 -6.46 -27.60 14.74
N HIS A 37 -6.65 -28.65 13.94
CA HIS A 37 -7.99 -29.19 13.56
C HIS A 37 -8.93 -28.12 13.01
N LEU A 38 -8.40 -27.22 12.15
CA LEU A 38 -9.19 -26.15 11.55
C LEU A 38 -9.89 -26.66 10.28
N PRO A 39 -11.16 -26.31 10.08
CA PRO A 39 -11.88 -26.68 8.86
C PRO A 39 -11.38 -25.87 7.66
N VAL A 40 -11.38 -26.47 6.48
CA VAL A 40 -11.12 -25.80 5.19
C VAL A 40 -12.22 -24.77 4.92
N GLY A 41 -11.87 -23.67 4.24
CA GLY A 41 -12.77 -22.57 3.95
C GLY A 41 -12.91 -21.55 5.09
N ARG A 42 -12.20 -21.76 6.19
CA ARG A 42 -12.25 -20.89 7.38
C ARG A 42 -11.75 -19.47 7.09
N LEU A 43 -10.72 -19.34 6.29
CA LEU A 43 -10.12 -18.03 5.99
C LEU A 43 -11.12 -17.13 5.25
N GLU A 44 -11.78 -17.66 4.22
CA GLU A 44 -12.82 -16.92 3.50
C GLU A 44 -14.03 -16.64 4.40
N LEU A 45 -14.48 -17.64 5.16
CA LEU A 45 -15.61 -17.48 6.09
C LEU A 45 -15.38 -16.35 7.11
N MET A 46 -14.18 -16.25 7.68
CA MET A 46 -13.88 -15.26 8.71
C MET A 46 -13.59 -13.86 8.15
N THR A 47 -13.01 -13.79 6.97
CA THR A 47 -12.55 -12.51 6.41
C THR A 47 -13.52 -11.93 5.38
N GLY A 48 -14.36 -12.75 4.77
CA GLY A 48 -15.18 -12.41 3.61
C GLY A 48 -14.34 -12.17 2.34
N ILE A 49 -13.04 -12.52 2.37
CA ILE A 49 -12.12 -12.27 1.26
C ILE A 49 -11.90 -13.58 0.50
N ARG A 50 -12.39 -13.63 -0.73
CA ARG A 50 -12.24 -14.80 -1.59
C ARG A 50 -10.87 -14.83 -2.27
N GLU A 51 -10.38 -13.67 -2.74
CA GLU A 51 -9.10 -13.55 -3.44
C GLU A 51 -8.41 -12.24 -3.06
N ARG A 52 -7.10 -12.22 -3.23
CA ARG A 52 -6.24 -11.04 -3.08
C ARG A 52 -5.16 -11.07 -4.14
N ARG A 53 -4.47 -9.94 -4.28
CA ARG A 53 -3.40 -9.82 -5.26
C ARG A 53 -2.06 -9.66 -4.56
N PHE A 54 -1.06 -10.37 -5.06
CA PHE A 54 0.30 -10.33 -4.53
C PHE A 54 1.26 -9.74 -5.55
N PHE A 55 2.14 -8.89 -5.06
CA PHE A 55 3.30 -8.47 -5.82
C PHE A 55 4.35 -9.59 -5.83
N PRO A 56 5.19 -9.65 -6.89
CA PRO A 56 6.30 -10.59 -6.92
C PRO A 56 7.19 -10.48 -5.68
N VAL A 57 7.77 -11.61 -5.25
CA VAL A 57 8.71 -11.63 -4.13
C VAL A 57 9.88 -10.69 -4.41
N GLY A 58 10.24 -9.87 -3.42
CA GLY A 58 11.30 -8.86 -3.54
C GLY A 58 10.82 -7.48 -4.02
N THR A 59 9.53 -7.32 -4.37
CA THR A 59 8.97 -6.00 -4.64
C THR A 59 9.01 -5.14 -3.38
N ARG A 60 9.58 -3.95 -3.49
CA ARG A 60 9.66 -3.03 -2.35
C ARG A 60 8.39 -2.19 -2.23
N PRO A 61 7.83 -2.05 -1.02
CA PRO A 61 6.66 -1.20 -0.77
C PRO A 61 6.83 0.24 -1.27
N GLY A 62 8.00 0.84 -1.08
CA GLY A 62 8.29 2.20 -1.51
C GLY A 62 8.24 2.38 -3.03
N ASP A 63 8.69 1.40 -3.81
CA ASP A 63 8.64 1.48 -5.28
C ASP A 63 7.19 1.51 -5.77
N ILE A 64 6.32 0.70 -5.19
CA ILE A 64 4.89 0.68 -5.54
C ILE A 64 4.18 1.95 -5.05
N SER A 65 4.53 2.43 -3.87
CA SER A 65 4.02 3.70 -3.34
C SER A 65 4.40 4.87 -4.24
N ALA A 66 5.65 4.92 -4.71
CA ALA A 66 6.12 5.94 -5.64
C ALA A 66 5.38 5.89 -7.00
N GLN A 67 5.17 4.68 -7.53
CA GLN A 67 4.39 4.49 -8.76
C GLN A 67 2.94 4.97 -8.58
N THR A 68 2.32 4.63 -7.46
CA THR A 68 0.94 5.03 -7.16
C THR A 68 0.83 6.53 -6.91
N ALA A 69 1.80 7.13 -6.20
CA ALA A 69 1.86 8.57 -5.98
C ALA A 69 1.94 9.33 -7.29
N LYS A 70 2.79 8.92 -8.23
CA LYS A 70 2.88 9.52 -9.57
C LYS A 70 1.54 9.50 -10.30
N LYS A 71 0.84 8.38 -10.29
CA LYS A 71 -0.50 8.27 -10.90
C LYS A 71 -1.50 9.24 -10.27
N ALA A 72 -1.52 9.36 -8.94
CA ALA A 72 -2.42 10.27 -8.23
C ALA A 72 -2.09 11.74 -8.51
N ILE A 73 -0.80 12.10 -8.53
CA ILE A 73 -0.32 13.44 -8.88
C ILE A 73 -0.75 13.81 -10.31
N GLU A 74 -0.50 12.93 -11.27
CA GLU A 74 -0.89 13.13 -12.67
C GLU A 74 -2.40 13.30 -12.82
N GLN A 75 -3.19 12.45 -12.18
CA GLN A 75 -4.65 12.54 -12.21
C GLN A 75 -5.20 13.81 -11.56
N SER A 76 -4.51 14.34 -10.54
CA SER A 76 -4.95 15.56 -9.87
C SER A 76 -4.78 16.81 -10.73
N GLY A 77 -3.83 16.80 -11.68
CA GLY A 77 -3.46 17.98 -12.46
C GLY A 77 -2.85 19.11 -11.63
N ILE A 78 -2.54 18.87 -10.34
CA ILE A 78 -1.96 19.86 -9.44
C ILE A 78 -0.45 20.00 -9.74
N PRO A 79 0.08 21.22 -9.89
CA PRO A 79 1.51 21.42 -10.07
C PRO A 79 2.32 20.87 -8.88
N LEU A 80 3.46 20.24 -9.16
CA LEU A 80 4.30 19.61 -8.13
C LEU A 80 4.69 20.55 -6.99
N GLU A 81 4.92 21.82 -7.32
CA GLU A 81 5.30 22.87 -6.37
C GLU A 81 4.23 23.19 -5.34
N SER A 82 2.99 22.77 -5.60
CA SER A 82 1.84 23.00 -4.69
C SER A 82 1.70 21.92 -3.62
N PHE A 83 2.47 20.82 -3.71
CA PHE A 83 2.42 19.77 -2.70
C PHE A 83 3.21 20.18 -1.46
N GLY A 84 2.53 20.31 -0.33
CA GLY A 84 3.12 20.73 0.95
C GLY A 84 3.57 19.58 1.84
N ALA A 85 3.00 18.37 1.66
CA ALA A 85 3.34 17.20 2.47
C ALA A 85 3.13 15.89 1.72
N LEU A 86 4.03 14.92 1.93
CA LEU A 86 3.88 13.51 1.60
C LEU A 86 3.82 12.71 2.89
N ILE A 87 2.72 12.00 3.09
CA ILE A 87 2.54 11.10 4.23
C ILE A 87 2.43 9.68 3.70
N HIS A 88 3.38 8.83 4.07
CA HIS A 88 3.38 7.41 3.70
C HIS A 88 2.91 6.57 4.88
N GLY A 89 1.68 6.08 4.81
CA GLY A 89 1.08 5.22 5.83
C GLY A 89 1.33 3.75 5.50
N SER A 90 2.20 3.08 6.25
CA SER A 90 2.48 1.66 6.04
C SER A 90 3.10 1.01 7.28
N VAL A 91 2.76 -0.26 7.54
CA VAL A 91 3.47 -1.11 8.49
C VAL A 91 4.75 -1.70 7.89
N CYS A 92 4.78 -1.86 6.55
CA CYS A 92 5.93 -2.38 5.83
C CYS A 92 6.86 -1.23 5.43
N ARG A 93 8.15 -1.39 5.65
CA ARG A 93 9.17 -0.42 5.29
C ARG A 93 10.22 -1.05 4.39
N ASP A 94 10.80 -0.27 3.49
CA ASP A 94 11.91 -0.73 2.66
C ASP A 94 13.17 -0.94 3.51
N GLN A 95 13.34 -0.10 4.52
CA GLN A 95 14.51 -0.06 5.41
C GLN A 95 14.17 0.70 6.71
N LEU A 96 15.02 0.57 7.72
CA LEU A 96 14.83 1.29 8.99
C LEU A 96 15.02 2.80 8.81
N GLU A 97 16.11 3.19 8.13
CA GLU A 97 16.48 4.57 7.85
C GLU A 97 17.18 4.68 6.48
N PRO A 98 16.92 5.78 5.73
CA PRO A 98 15.93 6.83 5.99
C PRO A 98 14.50 6.31 5.85
N ALA A 99 13.50 7.12 6.27
CA ALA A 99 12.08 6.81 6.09
C ALA A 99 11.76 6.41 4.65
N THR A 100 10.89 5.39 4.46
CA THR A 100 10.46 4.94 3.13
C THR A 100 9.84 6.10 2.33
N ALA A 101 9.13 7.00 2.99
CA ALA A 101 8.58 8.22 2.40
C ALA A 101 9.64 9.10 1.70
N CYS A 102 10.90 9.10 2.16
CA CYS A 102 11.96 9.86 1.50
C CYS A 102 12.24 9.32 0.09
N GLY A 103 12.26 8.01 -0.07
CA GLY A 103 12.40 7.36 -1.38
C GLY A 103 11.21 7.66 -2.30
N VAL A 104 10.00 7.57 -1.77
CA VAL A 104 8.76 7.90 -2.49
C VAL A 104 8.76 9.37 -2.93
N HIS A 105 9.10 10.30 -2.04
CA HIS A 105 9.20 11.73 -2.32
C HIS A 105 10.17 12.01 -3.47
N SER A 106 11.38 11.46 -3.39
CA SER A 106 12.41 11.63 -4.41
C SER A 106 11.97 11.06 -5.76
N ALA A 107 11.41 9.83 -5.75
CA ALA A 107 10.94 9.18 -6.97
C ALA A 107 9.74 9.87 -7.60
N ALA A 108 8.85 10.49 -6.80
CA ALA A 108 7.70 11.23 -7.27
C ALA A 108 8.07 12.65 -7.78
N GLY A 109 9.32 13.11 -7.56
CA GLY A 109 9.78 14.41 -8.01
C GLY A 109 9.19 15.59 -7.23
N LEU A 110 8.77 15.37 -5.99
CA LEU A 110 8.18 16.42 -5.17
C LEU A 110 9.21 17.48 -4.75
N PRO A 111 8.78 18.73 -4.50
CA PRO A 111 9.68 19.82 -4.18
C PRO A 111 10.34 19.63 -2.81
N ARG A 112 11.54 20.19 -2.62
CA ARG A 112 12.27 20.12 -1.34
C ARG A 112 11.53 20.77 -0.17
N SER A 113 10.58 21.65 -0.44
CA SER A 113 9.71 22.28 0.56
C SER A 113 8.60 21.35 1.06
N CYS A 114 8.34 20.24 0.37
CA CYS A 114 7.34 19.27 0.76
C CYS A 114 7.80 18.49 2.00
N ALA A 115 7.03 18.55 3.08
CA ALA A 115 7.29 17.75 4.27
C ALA A 115 7.13 16.26 3.98
N VAL A 116 7.95 15.42 4.65
CA VAL A 116 7.98 13.98 4.39
C VAL A 116 7.84 13.22 5.71
N LEU A 117 6.86 12.33 5.79
CA LEU A 117 6.55 11.58 7.00
C LEU A 117 6.18 10.12 6.68
N ASP A 118 6.76 9.18 7.44
CA ASP A 118 6.21 7.83 7.58
C ASP A 118 5.28 7.77 8.80
N VAL A 119 4.11 7.16 8.61
CA VAL A 119 3.18 6.86 9.70
C VAL A 119 2.96 5.36 9.72
N SER A 120 3.23 4.76 10.86
CA SER A 120 2.98 3.33 11.10
C SER A 120 2.13 3.16 12.36
N ASN A 121 1.26 2.20 12.33
CA ASN A 121 0.40 1.86 13.45
C ASN A 121 0.78 0.47 14.00
#